data_161527ad106a8f586758bc796609bbe4
#
_entry.id   161527ad106a8f586758bc796609bbe4
#
_cell.length_a   1.000
_cell.length_b   1.000
_cell.length_c   1.000
_cell.angle_alpha   90.00
_cell.angle_beta   90.00
_cell.angle_gamma   90.00
#
_symmetry.space_group_name_H-M   'P 1'
#
loop_
_entity.id
_entity.type
_entity.pdbx_description
1 polymer ?
#
loop_
_entity_poly.entity_id
_entity_poly.type
_entity_poly.pdbx_seq_one_letter_code
_entity_poly.pdbx_strand_id
1 'polypeptide(L)'
;MKECKYKQYEPLFGSWYITDKIGEGANGQVYVIERHELGVVYKSALKAISIPGDKNEVKSVMSDGLTKSEATEYFRGLVQNFINEFIMMSKLKGNSHIVSYEDHMLIEHDNEIGWDILIRMELLTPLIDCTAESNLEEKEILKLGIDMCKALEF
;
A
#
# COMPACT_ATOMS: atom_id res chain seq x y z
N MET A 1 3.44 -14.21 17.50
CA MET A 1 3.31 -13.29 16.32
C MET A 1 2.02 -12.52 16.49
N LYS A 2 2.05 -11.17 16.37
CA LYS A 2 0.79 -10.41 16.34
C LYS A 2 0.04 -10.81 15.07
N GLU A 3 -1.18 -11.26 15.24
CA GLU A 3 -2.08 -11.61 14.14
C GLU A 3 -2.29 -10.39 13.23
N CYS A 4 -2.26 -10.57 11.91
CA CYS A 4 -2.44 -9.47 10.97
C CYS A 4 -3.90 -8.99 11.05
N LYS A 5 -4.09 -7.74 11.49
CA LYS A 5 -5.43 -7.17 11.68
C LYS A 5 -6.26 -7.12 10.40
N TYR A 6 -5.63 -7.11 9.23
CA TYR A 6 -6.31 -7.02 7.94
C TYR A 6 -6.89 -8.35 7.46
N LYS A 7 -6.52 -9.49 8.10
CA LYS A 7 -7.11 -10.80 7.80
C LYS A 7 -8.61 -10.86 8.07
N GLN A 8 -9.12 -10.01 8.96
CA GLN A 8 -10.56 -9.92 9.20
C GLN A 8 -11.37 -9.49 7.97
N TYR A 9 -10.72 -8.91 6.96
CA TYR A 9 -11.36 -8.45 5.73
C TYR A 9 -11.26 -9.47 4.58
N GLU A 10 -10.65 -10.63 4.83
CA GLU A 10 -10.54 -11.71 3.83
C GLU A 10 -11.91 -12.36 3.53
N PRO A 11 -12.16 -12.74 2.26
CA PRO A 11 -11.27 -12.64 1.10
C PRO A 11 -11.16 -11.21 0.55
N LEU A 12 -9.94 -10.68 0.43
CA LEU A 12 -9.68 -9.36 -0.15
C LEU A 12 -9.97 -9.39 -1.64
N PHE A 13 -10.51 -8.28 -2.18
CA PHE A 13 -10.78 -8.14 -3.62
C PHE A 13 -11.53 -9.35 -4.20
N GLY A 14 -12.38 -9.99 -3.38
CA GLY A 14 -13.21 -11.14 -3.73
C GLY A 14 -12.53 -12.52 -3.64
N SER A 15 -11.19 -12.63 -3.73
CA SER A 15 -10.54 -13.95 -3.81
C SER A 15 -9.07 -14.01 -3.32
N TRP A 16 -8.55 -12.95 -2.69
CA TRP A 16 -7.16 -12.87 -2.25
C TRP A 16 -7.03 -13.04 -0.74
N TYR A 17 -5.96 -13.71 -0.29
CA TYR A 17 -5.66 -14.02 1.11
C TYR A 17 -4.24 -13.58 1.45
N ILE A 18 -4.05 -13.00 2.64
CA ILE A 18 -2.75 -12.56 3.14
C ILE A 18 -1.94 -13.77 3.59
N THR A 19 -0.73 -13.92 3.03
CA THR A 19 0.20 -15.00 3.40
C THR A 19 1.32 -14.48 4.28
N ASP A 20 2.12 -13.54 3.83
CA ASP A 20 3.32 -13.07 4.49
C ASP A 20 3.38 -11.55 4.62
N LYS A 21 4.02 -11.05 5.69
CA LYS A 21 4.38 -9.65 5.83
C LYS A 21 5.79 -9.44 5.29
N ILE A 22 5.95 -8.57 4.29
CA ILE A 22 7.23 -8.31 3.61
C ILE A 22 7.81 -6.93 3.89
N GLY A 23 7.04 -6.02 4.49
CA GLY A 23 7.53 -4.68 4.81
C GLY A 23 6.69 -3.94 5.82
N GLU A 24 7.30 -2.95 6.46
CA GLU A 24 6.66 -1.98 7.35
C GLU A 24 7.43 -0.67 7.31
N GLY A 25 6.72 0.44 7.25
CA GLY A 25 7.30 1.77 7.23
C GLY A 25 6.33 2.84 7.71
N ALA A 26 6.73 4.10 7.65
CA ALA A 26 5.92 5.24 8.07
C ALA A 26 4.56 5.32 7.34
N ASN A 27 4.48 4.80 6.12
CA ASN A 27 3.28 4.85 5.29
C ASN A 27 2.50 3.53 5.29
N GLY A 28 2.65 2.68 6.32
CA GLY A 28 1.87 1.46 6.47
C GLY A 28 2.67 0.16 6.38
N GLN A 29 1.98 -0.93 6.11
CA GLN A 29 2.52 -2.29 6.07
C GLN A 29 2.33 -2.91 4.69
N VAL A 30 3.28 -3.76 4.28
CA VAL A 30 3.22 -4.45 3.00
C VAL A 30 3.21 -5.96 3.22
N TYR A 31 2.32 -6.63 2.51
CA TYR A 31 2.10 -8.07 2.59
C TYR A 31 2.17 -8.70 1.21
N VAL A 32 2.46 -10.00 1.18
CA VAL A 32 2.15 -10.85 0.03
C VAL A 32 0.71 -11.33 0.18
N ILE A 33 -0.05 -11.27 -0.90
CA ILE A 33 -1.37 -11.87 -1.00
C ILE A 33 -1.41 -12.88 -2.14
N GLU A 34 -2.18 -13.95 -1.94
CA GLU A 34 -2.30 -15.05 -2.90
C GLU A 34 -3.77 -15.29 -3.27
N ARG A 35 -3.97 -15.67 -4.53
CA ARG A 35 -5.22 -16.19 -5.06
C ARG A 35 -4.96 -17.53 -5.74
N HIS A 36 -5.76 -18.51 -5.39
CA HIS A 36 -5.70 -19.86 -5.98
C HIS A 36 -6.84 -20.05 -6.97
N GLU A 37 -6.53 -20.33 -8.20
CA GLU A 37 -7.53 -20.53 -9.26
C GLU A 37 -7.06 -21.59 -10.28
N LEU A 38 -7.88 -22.60 -10.53
CA LEU A 38 -7.59 -23.70 -11.48
C LEU A 38 -6.22 -24.35 -11.29
N GLY A 39 -5.75 -24.49 -10.04
CA GLY A 39 -4.45 -25.09 -9.72
C GLY A 39 -3.26 -24.13 -9.89
N VAL A 40 -3.51 -22.87 -10.26
CA VAL A 40 -2.48 -21.81 -10.36
C VAL A 40 -2.54 -20.91 -9.12
N VAL A 41 -1.36 -20.57 -8.60
CA VAL A 41 -1.21 -19.59 -7.52
C VAL A 41 -0.77 -18.25 -8.10
N TYR A 42 -1.62 -17.26 -7.96
CA TYR A 42 -1.30 -15.88 -8.32
C TYR A 42 -0.83 -15.14 -7.08
N LYS A 43 0.21 -14.31 -7.22
CA LYS A 43 0.76 -13.50 -6.14
C LYS A 43 0.68 -12.01 -6.47
N SER A 44 0.42 -11.19 -5.45
CA SER A 44 0.40 -9.73 -5.57
C SER A 44 0.91 -9.12 -4.25
N ALA A 45 1.30 -7.85 -4.27
CA ALA A 45 1.59 -7.11 -3.06
C ALA A 45 0.32 -6.39 -2.57
N LEU A 46 0.14 -6.38 -1.26
CA LEU A 46 -0.88 -5.61 -0.56
C LEU A 46 -0.19 -4.54 0.29
N LYS A 47 -0.38 -3.27 -0.05
CA LYS A 47 -0.04 -2.17 0.86
C LYS A 47 -1.26 -1.82 1.69
N ALA A 48 -1.11 -1.87 3.01
CA ALA A 48 -2.16 -1.59 3.97
C ALA A 48 -1.80 -0.35 4.80
N ILE A 49 -2.67 0.66 4.76
CA ILE A 49 -2.50 1.95 5.43
C ILE A 49 -3.69 2.14 6.36
N SER A 50 -3.45 2.55 7.61
CA SER A 50 -4.50 2.94 8.55
C SER A 50 -4.43 4.43 8.82
N ILE A 51 -5.57 5.08 8.81
CA ILE A 51 -5.72 6.51 9.08
C ILE A 51 -6.83 6.69 10.11
N PRO A 52 -6.51 7.22 11.29
CA PRO A 52 -5.17 7.55 11.81
C PRO A 52 -4.28 6.31 11.98
N GLY A 53 -2.96 6.51 12.05
CA GLY A 53 -2.00 5.42 12.23
C GLY A 53 -2.10 4.76 13.61
N ASP A 54 -2.45 5.54 14.61
CA ASP A 54 -2.76 5.05 15.96
C ASP A 54 -3.85 5.89 16.67
N LYS A 55 -4.35 5.37 17.81
CA LYS A 55 -5.40 6.03 18.59
C LYS A 55 -4.93 7.33 19.29
N ASN A 56 -3.64 7.56 19.42
CA ASN A 56 -3.10 8.75 20.06
C ASN A 56 -3.18 9.96 19.12
N GLU A 57 -3.13 9.74 17.80
CA GLU A 57 -3.33 10.81 16.82
C GLU A 57 -4.72 11.44 16.97
N VAL A 58 -5.78 10.63 17.13
CA VAL A 58 -7.14 11.13 17.37
C VAL A 58 -7.20 11.95 18.67
N LYS A 59 -6.57 11.43 19.74
CA LYS A 59 -6.54 12.12 21.03
C LYS A 59 -5.79 13.45 20.94
N SER A 60 -4.67 13.49 20.21
CA SER A 60 -3.89 14.70 20.00
C SER A 60 -4.73 15.78 19.32
N VAL A 61 -5.34 15.44 18.18
CA VAL A 61 -6.19 16.36 17.40
C VAL A 61 -7.36 16.88 18.25
N MET A 62 -8.00 16.02 19.06
CA MET A 62 -9.07 16.44 19.95
C MET A 62 -8.56 17.30 21.14
N SER A 63 -7.34 17.03 21.63
CA SER A 63 -6.72 17.85 22.69
C SER A 63 -6.36 19.24 22.20
N ASP A 64 -6.12 19.40 20.91
CA ASP A 64 -5.89 20.70 20.26
C ASP A 64 -7.21 21.51 20.05
N GLY A 65 -8.33 21.00 20.58
CA GLY A 65 -9.61 21.70 20.66
C GLY A 65 -10.63 21.31 19.58
N LEU A 66 -10.34 20.32 18.73
CA LEU A 66 -11.31 19.87 17.74
C LEU A 66 -12.39 18.99 18.38
N THR A 67 -13.62 19.19 17.94
CA THR A 67 -14.74 18.30 18.25
C THR A 67 -14.55 16.96 17.52
N LYS A 68 -15.28 15.92 17.95
CA LYS A 68 -15.26 14.61 17.28
C LYS A 68 -15.61 14.72 15.79
N SER A 69 -16.55 15.59 15.43
CA SER A 69 -16.96 15.81 14.03
C SER A 69 -15.82 16.44 13.21
N GLU A 70 -15.17 17.46 13.74
CA GLU A 70 -14.05 18.14 13.08
C GLU A 70 -12.83 17.21 12.94
N ALA A 71 -12.53 16.42 13.98
CA ALA A 71 -11.49 15.40 13.90
C ALA A 71 -11.81 14.34 12.82
N THR A 72 -13.07 13.92 12.70
CA THR A 72 -13.49 12.98 11.64
C THR A 72 -13.26 13.59 10.24
N GLU A 73 -13.65 14.85 10.03
CA GLU A 73 -13.44 15.53 8.75
C GLU A 73 -11.95 15.73 8.45
N TYR A 74 -11.14 16.05 9.46
CA TYR A 74 -9.69 16.14 9.32
C TYR A 74 -9.08 14.83 8.77
N PHE A 75 -9.36 13.70 9.42
CA PHE A 75 -8.84 12.39 8.97
C PHE A 75 -9.44 11.95 7.64
N ARG A 76 -10.72 12.26 7.37
CA ARG A 76 -11.33 12.02 6.05
C ARG A 76 -10.63 12.79 4.94
N GLY A 77 -10.18 14.02 5.22
CA GLY A 77 -9.35 14.80 4.29
C GLY A 77 -8.02 14.10 3.95
N LEU A 78 -7.36 13.48 4.95
CA LEU A 78 -6.15 12.69 4.71
C LEU A 78 -6.44 11.46 3.85
N VAL A 79 -7.53 10.74 4.13
CA VAL A 79 -7.97 9.60 3.29
C VAL A 79 -8.21 10.04 1.85
N GLN A 80 -8.86 11.20 1.63
CA GLN A 80 -9.11 11.72 0.29
C GLN A 80 -7.82 12.03 -0.48
N ASN A 81 -6.79 12.52 0.21
CA ASN A 81 -5.48 12.75 -0.41
C ASN A 81 -4.86 11.44 -0.93
N PHE A 82 -4.92 10.36 -0.15
CA PHE A 82 -4.47 9.04 -0.60
C PHE A 82 -5.28 8.53 -1.79
N ILE A 83 -6.61 8.71 -1.78
CA ILE A 83 -7.47 8.32 -2.92
C ILE A 83 -7.06 9.08 -4.18
N ASN A 84 -6.78 10.38 -4.09
CA ASN A 84 -6.34 11.19 -5.21
C ASN A 84 -4.98 10.69 -5.76
N GLU A 85 -4.05 10.31 -4.89
CA GLU A 85 -2.78 9.70 -5.27
C GLU A 85 -3.01 8.39 -6.06
N PHE A 86 -3.92 7.52 -5.59
CA PHE A 86 -4.25 6.28 -6.32
C PHE A 86 -4.89 6.54 -7.68
N ILE A 87 -5.74 7.54 -7.79
CA ILE A 87 -6.32 7.95 -9.08
C ILE A 87 -5.19 8.38 -10.04
N MET A 88 -4.18 9.10 -9.56
CA MET A 88 -3.03 9.45 -10.37
C MET A 88 -2.22 8.21 -10.78
N MET A 89 -1.91 7.32 -9.84
CA MET A 89 -1.20 6.06 -10.14
C MET A 89 -1.95 5.19 -11.15
N SER A 90 -3.28 5.14 -11.07
CA SER A 90 -4.09 4.38 -12.03
C SER A 90 -3.97 4.88 -13.48
N LYS A 91 -3.70 6.17 -13.67
CA LYS A 91 -3.46 6.77 -15.00
C LYS A 91 -2.10 6.39 -15.57
N LEU A 92 -1.15 6.01 -14.71
CA LEU A 92 0.19 5.56 -15.10
C LEU A 92 0.26 4.06 -15.37
N LYS A 93 -0.86 3.35 -15.26
CA LYS A 93 -0.95 1.92 -15.50
C LYS A 93 -0.50 1.59 -16.94
N GLY A 94 0.37 0.58 -17.05
CA GLY A 94 0.97 0.16 -18.32
C GLY A 94 2.34 0.78 -18.60
N ASN A 95 2.83 1.69 -17.75
CA ASN A 95 4.21 2.12 -17.80
C ASN A 95 5.12 1.04 -17.18
N SER A 96 6.08 0.54 -17.97
CA SER A 96 6.98 -0.53 -17.55
C SER A 96 8.01 -0.12 -16.48
N HIS A 97 8.13 1.17 -16.19
CA HIS A 97 9.10 1.73 -15.23
C HIS A 97 8.44 2.18 -13.92
N ILE A 98 7.12 2.01 -13.79
CA ILE A 98 6.34 2.39 -12.61
C ILE A 98 5.59 1.15 -12.12
N VAL A 99 5.60 0.92 -10.78
CA VAL A 99 4.86 -0.19 -10.18
C VAL A 99 3.39 -0.16 -10.59
N SER A 100 2.87 -1.29 -11.05
CA SER A 100 1.49 -1.38 -11.51
C SER A 100 0.54 -1.41 -10.31
N TYR A 101 -0.31 -0.39 -10.24
CA TYR A 101 -1.47 -0.37 -9.36
C TYR A 101 -2.60 -1.19 -9.98
N GLU A 102 -3.24 -2.07 -9.21
CA GLU A 102 -4.24 -2.98 -9.72
C GLU A 102 -5.65 -2.71 -9.18
N ASP A 103 -5.78 -2.55 -7.85
CA ASP A 103 -7.08 -2.38 -7.19
C ASP A 103 -6.92 -1.77 -5.79
N HIS A 104 -8.02 -1.28 -5.20
CA HIS A 104 -8.04 -0.80 -3.82
C HIS A 104 -9.36 -1.08 -3.10
N MET A 105 -9.30 -1.13 -1.77
CA MET A 105 -10.46 -1.16 -0.89
C MET A 105 -10.30 -0.06 0.17
N LEU A 106 -11.38 0.68 0.42
CA LEU A 106 -11.49 1.62 1.53
C LEU A 106 -12.50 1.08 2.53
N ILE A 107 -12.07 0.93 3.78
CA ILE A 107 -12.88 0.37 4.86
C ILE A 107 -12.95 1.42 5.97
N GLU A 108 -14.14 1.95 6.23
CA GLU A 108 -14.41 2.86 7.35
C GLU A 108 -14.70 2.02 8.61
N HIS A 109 -14.21 2.45 9.77
CA HIS A 109 -14.42 1.76 11.03
C HIS A 109 -15.79 2.16 11.65
N ASP A 110 -16.61 1.19 12.03
CA ASP A 110 -17.98 1.43 12.52
C ASP A 110 -18.03 2.14 13.88
N ASN A 111 -17.06 1.90 14.76
CA ASN A 111 -17.15 2.30 16.18
C ASN A 111 -16.13 3.38 16.59
N GLU A 112 -15.20 3.74 15.72
CA GLU A 112 -14.14 4.71 16.01
C GLU A 112 -13.81 5.53 14.75
N ILE A 113 -13.19 6.69 14.94
CA ILE A 113 -12.67 7.46 13.81
C ILE A 113 -11.50 6.67 13.21
N GLY A 114 -11.66 6.21 11.98
CA GLY A 114 -10.60 5.50 11.31
C GLY A 114 -11.02 4.85 10.00
N TRP A 115 -10.00 4.65 9.16
CA TRP A 115 -10.12 4.00 7.86
C TRP A 115 -8.92 3.10 7.63
N ASP A 116 -9.16 1.93 7.05
CA ASP A 116 -8.11 1.09 6.50
C ASP A 116 -8.16 1.19 4.97
N ILE A 117 -7.04 1.52 4.36
CA ILE A 117 -6.86 1.60 2.91
C ILE A 117 -5.99 0.41 2.51
N LEU A 118 -6.54 -0.47 1.69
CA LEU A 118 -5.87 -1.67 1.19
C LEU A 118 -5.65 -1.53 -0.30
N ILE A 119 -4.40 -1.58 -0.75
CA ILE A 119 -4.01 -1.37 -2.14
C ILE A 119 -3.35 -2.63 -2.66
N ARG A 120 -3.92 -3.20 -3.72
CA ARG A 120 -3.30 -4.30 -4.44
C ARG A 120 -2.43 -3.76 -5.57
N MET A 121 -1.20 -4.22 -5.64
CA MET A 121 -0.21 -3.81 -6.62
C MET A 121 0.68 -4.97 -7.02
N GLU A 122 1.45 -4.77 -8.08
CA GLU A 122 2.47 -5.70 -8.53
C GLU A 122 3.44 -6.07 -7.41
N LEU A 123 3.72 -7.37 -7.26
CA LEU A 123 4.73 -7.86 -6.32
C LEU A 123 6.09 -7.79 -6.99
N LEU A 124 6.94 -6.93 -6.47
CA LEU A 124 8.30 -6.71 -6.97
C LEU A 124 9.33 -7.17 -5.95
N THR A 125 10.52 -7.55 -6.44
CA THR A 125 11.69 -7.82 -5.60
C THR A 125 12.40 -6.50 -5.30
N PRO A 126 12.69 -6.20 -4.02
CA PRO A 126 13.46 -5.01 -3.65
C PRO A 126 14.83 -4.98 -4.32
N LEU A 127 15.27 -3.81 -4.79
CA LEU A 127 16.58 -3.66 -5.43
C LEU A 127 17.74 -4.13 -4.53
N ILE A 128 17.63 -3.89 -3.22
CA ILE A 128 18.64 -4.31 -2.25
C ILE A 128 18.82 -5.84 -2.23
N ASP A 129 17.74 -6.60 -2.40
CA ASP A 129 17.79 -8.06 -2.43
C ASP A 129 18.43 -8.54 -3.74
N CYS A 130 18.11 -7.87 -4.86
CA CYS A 130 18.75 -8.16 -6.16
C CYS A 130 20.26 -7.89 -6.13
N THR A 131 20.71 -6.88 -5.41
CA THR A 131 22.16 -6.52 -5.32
C THR A 131 22.91 -7.35 -4.28
N ALA A 132 22.22 -7.92 -3.29
CA ALA A 132 22.83 -8.79 -2.29
C ALA A 132 23.29 -10.14 -2.87
N GLU A 133 22.62 -10.63 -3.91
CA GLU A 133 22.92 -11.91 -4.55
C GLU A 133 23.99 -11.80 -5.67
N SER A 134 24.12 -10.61 -6.28
CA SER A 134 25.11 -10.36 -7.34
C SER A 134 25.50 -8.89 -7.39
N ASN A 135 26.79 -8.61 -7.62
CA ASN A 135 27.22 -7.24 -7.92
C ASN A 135 26.66 -6.85 -9.29
N LEU A 136 25.94 -5.73 -9.35
CA LEU A 136 25.48 -5.18 -10.61
C LEU A 136 26.68 -4.80 -11.49
N GLU A 137 26.66 -5.25 -12.74
CA GLU A 137 27.62 -4.81 -13.74
C GLU A 137 27.37 -3.33 -14.13
N GLU A 138 28.40 -2.64 -14.59
CA GLU A 138 28.29 -1.23 -15.02
C GLU A 138 27.13 -1.01 -16.01
N LYS A 139 26.93 -1.92 -16.94
CA LYS A 139 25.83 -1.88 -17.92
C LYS A 139 24.46 -1.95 -17.25
N GLU A 140 24.31 -2.73 -16.19
CA GLU A 140 23.05 -2.87 -15.45
C GLU A 140 22.77 -1.61 -14.64
N ILE A 141 23.79 -1.01 -14.04
CA ILE A 141 23.69 0.28 -13.32
C ILE A 141 23.27 1.40 -14.29
N LEU A 142 23.87 1.46 -15.46
CA LEU A 142 23.51 2.45 -16.50
C LEU A 142 22.08 2.25 -16.97
N LYS A 143 21.67 1.01 -17.21
CA LYS A 143 20.29 0.68 -17.57
C LYS A 143 19.30 1.10 -16.52
N LEU A 144 19.56 0.79 -15.23
CA LEU A 144 18.74 1.20 -14.11
C LEU A 144 18.58 2.74 -14.07
N GLY A 145 19.68 3.48 -14.22
CA GLY A 145 19.65 4.95 -14.28
C GLY A 145 18.78 5.49 -15.42
N ILE A 146 18.88 4.89 -16.61
CA ILE A 146 18.05 5.27 -17.77
C ILE A 146 16.57 4.97 -17.49
N ASP A 147 16.25 3.80 -16.92
CA ASP A 147 14.87 3.40 -16.64
C ASP A 147 14.25 4.27 -15.54
N MET A 148 15.01 4.70 -14.54
CA MET A 148 14.58 5.70 -13.55
C MET A 148 14.28 7.05 -14.18
N CYS A 149 15.15 7.53 -15.11
CA CYS A 149 14.88 8.76 -15.84
C CYS A 149 13.60 8.69 -16.65
N LYS A 150 13.35 7.58 -17.35
CA LYS A 150 12.11 7.35 -18.09
C LYS A 150 10.86 7.34 -17.20
N ALA A 151 10.96 6.81 -15.98
CA ALA A 151 9.88 6.87 -15.02
C ALA A 151 9.52 8.29 -14.56
N LEU A 152 10.46 9.23 -14.65
CA LEU A 152 10.31 10.64 -14.24
C LEU A 152 9.92 11.58 -15.38
N GLU A 153 9.79 11.10 -16.62
CA GLU A 153 9.39 11.90 -17.79
C GLU A 153 7.87 12.12 -17.91
N PHE A 154 7.07 11.84 -16.87
CA PHE A 154 5.60 11.95 -16.83
C PHE A 154 5.11 13.19 -16.10
#